data_8dfffdb727b81e2d8846293832d07c57
#
_entry.id   8dfffdb727b81e2d8846293832d07c57
#
_cell.length_a   1.000
_cell.length_b   1.000
_cell.length_c   1.000
_cell.angle_alpha   90.00
_cell.angle_beta   90.00
_cell.angle_gamma   90.00
#
_symmetry.space_group_name_H-M   'P 1'
#
loop_
_entity.id
_entity.type
_entity.pdbx_description
1 polymer ?
#
loop_
_entity_poly.entity_id
_entity_poly.type
_entity_poly.pdbx_seq_one_letter_code
_entity_poly.pdbx_strand_id
1 'polypeptide(L)'
;MKILTKTLTALVCAVVCTACGQQTVEKKLDAYFNALDGHFMGSIVVQQDGKTIYQRSMGWADLENQIPAIAETQYRIGSVSKTFTAVLVMKAAAEGRLSLSDSIAKYFPDAKIPNAEQITIDQLLQHRSGLVDITNDKPYEYYTYFTTPQTRQQILERVAAAGTNFQPDSEYRYCNTGYNLLGYILEDVWGKPYAKIINDQIVSLLDLRHTRYSEAIDPQRGDARSYTLLDCWQVQPETDASVAIGAGALASTPADLARFGEALVGDVFGDNIFEQMKQVKDAYGRGLVQFTYGDQIGYGHAGLIDGFSSKLVVFDNVTIAYCSNGTDYDTNLIIPAVLDALNGKTIEIPDFDRYVQLTPEQLASYAGTYKCDALSMEVTISVAGSRLSVQAIGQQSFPLDAVSADQFENAIVGVAITFAPDRKTVILKLAGQEFEFARVGDD
;
A
#
# COMPACT_ATOMS: atom_id res chain seq x y z
N MET A 1 -10.08 -24.16 52.37
CA MET A 1 -10.45 -22.74 52.30
C MET A 1 -9.29 -21.79 51.91
N LYS A 2 -8.01 -22.07 52.24
CA LYS A 2 -6.87 -21.19 51.87
C LYS A 2 -6.35 -21.33 50.42
N ILE A 3 -6.64 -22.41 49.74
CA ILE A 3 -6.18 -22.65 48.32
C ILE A 3 -7.13 -21.98 47.32
N LEU A 4 -8.43 -21.95 47.59
CA LEU A 4 -9.41 -21.31 46.68
C LEU A 4 -9.23 -19.77 46.63
N THR A 5 -8.82 -19.14 47.73
CA THR A 5 -8.65 -17.68 47.81
C THR A 5 -7.41 -17.21 47.02
N LYS A 6 -6.31 -18.02 46.96
CA LYS A 6 -5.12 -17.64 46.19
C LYS A 6 -5.33 -17.73 44.69
N THR A 7 -6.11 -18.70 44.20
CA THR A 7 -6.42 -18.87 42.80
C THR A 7 -7.37 -17.78 42.28
N LEU A 8 -8.35 -17.35 43.09
CA LEU A 8 -9.27 -16.29 42.75
C LEU A 8 -8.57 -14.92 42.73
N THR A 9 -7.64 -14.64 43.63
CA THR A 9 -6.88 -13.39 43.67
C THR A 9 -5.91 -13.29 42.49
N ALA A 10 -5.28 -14.38 42.07
CA ALA A 10 -4.39 -14.40 40.91
C ALA A 10 -5.18 -14.21 39.60
N LEU A 11 -6.38 -14.79 39.49
CA LEU A 11 -7.24 -14.63 38.33
C LEU A 11 -7.80 -13.20 38.22
N VAL A 12 -8.21 -12.59 39.33
CA VAL A 12 -8.70 -11.20 39.39
C VAL A 12 -7.56 -10.23 39.09
N CYS A 13 -6.35 -10.44 39.61
CA CYS A 13 -5.18 -9.59 39.28
C CYS A 13 -4.79 -9.69 37.81
N ALA A 14 -4.81 -10.88 37.21
CA ALA A 14 -4.50 -11.06 35.80
C ALA A 14 -5.53 -10.34 34.91
N VAL A 15 -6.82 -10.44 35.20
CA VAL A 15 -7.89 -9.75 34.46
C VAL A 15 -7.81 -8.24 34.63
N VAL A 16 -7.51 -7.74 35.84
CA VAL A 16 -7.36 -6.29 36.08
C VAL A 16 -6.12 -5.73 35.40
N CYS A 17 -4.99 -6.46 35.38
CA CYS A 17 -3.76 -6.03 34.69
C CYS A 17 -3.94 -5.99 33.16
N THR A 18 -4.64 -6.96 32.58
CA THR A 18 -4.92 -6.95 31.13
C THR A 18 -5.87 -5.82 30.74
N ALA A 19 -6.93 -5.59 31.51
CA ALA A 19 -7.86 -4.50 31.24
C ALA A 19 -7.21 -3.11 31.40
N CYS A 20 -6.32 -2.92 32.38
CA CYS A 20 -5.58 -1.68 32.61
C CYS A 20 -4.54 -1.45 31.46
N GLY A 21 -3.88 -2.49 31.00
CA GLY A 21 -2.95 -2.43 29.87
C GLY A 21 -3.65 -2.06 28.56
N GLN A 22 -4.79 -2.66 28.29
CA GLN A 22 -5.60 -2.38 27.08
C GLN A 22 -6.11 -0.93 27.07
N GLN A 23 -6.61 -0.41 28.19
CA GLN A 23 -7.01 1.01 28.30
C GLN A 23 -5.86 1.98 28.05
N THR A 24 -4.61 1.58 28.40
CA THR A 24 -3.43 2.41 28.14
C THR A 24 -3.04 2.40 26.66
N VAL A 25 -3.12 1.25 25.98
CA VAL A 25 -2.91 1.13 24.54
C VAL A 25 -3.93 1.93 23.76
N GLU A 26 -5.22 1.74 24.05
CA GLU A 26 -6.33 2.45 23.42
C GLU A 26 -6.13 3.98 23.52
N LYS A 27 -5.84 4.51 24.72
CA LYS A 27 -5.61 5.94 24.91
C LYS A 27 -4.43 6.49 24.11
N LYS A 28 -3.34 5.73 23.98
CA LYS A 28 -2.20 6.13 23.17
C LYS A 28 -2.58 6.20 21.70
N LEU A 29 -3.24 5.16 21.19
CA LEU A 29 -3.68 5.11 19.79
C LEU A 29 -4.74 6.17 19.49
N ASP A 30 -5.65 6.43 20.42
CA ASP A 30 -6.62 7.53 20.29
C ASP A 30 -5.91 8.89 20.18
N ALA A 31 -4.91 9.15 21.01
CA ALA A 31 -4.13 10.38 20.93
C ALA A 31 -3.41 10.52 19.58
N TYR A 32 -2.82 9.42 19.10
CA TYR A 32 -2.14 9.37 17.81
C TYR A 32 -3.10 9.63 16.65
N PHE A 33 -4.22 8.90 16.59
CA PHE A 33 -5.19 9.07 15.51
C PHE A 33 -5.99 10.36 15.61
N ASN A 34 -6.19 10.92 16.81
CA ASN A 34 -6.78 12.25 16.95
C ASN A 34 -5.90 13.33 16.32
N ALA A 35 -4.59 13.20 16.43
CA ALA A 35 -3.66 14.13 15.78
C ALA A 35 -3.65 14.03 14.26
N LEU A 36 -4.17 12.94 13.68
CA LEU A 36 -4.32 12.76 12.23
C LEU A 36 -5.66 13.31 11.69
N ASP A 37 -6.50 13.92 12.52
CA ASP A 37 -7.77 14.48 12.06
C ASP A 37 -7.53 15.58 11.00
N GLY A 38 -8.24 15.49 9.87
CA GLY A 38 -8.02 16.35 8.71
C GLY A 38 -6.88 15.89 7.77
N HIS A 39 -5.99 15.00 8.22
CA HIS A 39 -4.80 14.52 7.50
C HIS A 39 -4.88 13.04 7.09
N PHE A 40 -5.86 12.32 7.60
CA PHE A 40 -6.09 10.91 7.28
C PHE A 40 -7.59 10.62 7.26
N MET A 41 -8.07 10.04 6.18
CA MET A 41 -9.41 9.48 6.05
C MET A 41 -9.27 7.97 5.86
N GLY A 42 -9.91 7.16 6.71
CA GLY A 42 -9.77 5.72 6.63
C GLY A 42 -10.13 4.97 7.90
N SER A 43 -9.78 3.72 7.95
CA SER A 43 -10.06 2.81 9.05
C SER A 43 -8.86 1.95 9.40
N ILE A 44 -8.74 1.56 10.66
CA ILE A 44 -7.71 0.66 11.18
C ILE A 44 -8.34 -0.39 12.11
N VAL A 45 -7.76 -1.59 12.09
CA VAL A 45 -8.02 -2.66 13.05
C VAL A 45 -6.68 -3.21 13.53
N VAL A 46 -6.57 -3.39 14.86
CA VAL A 46 -5.47 -4.10 15.52
C VAL A 46 -6.05 -5.28 16.27
N GLN A 47 -5.55 -6.47 15.96
CA GLN A 47 -5.90 -7.70 16.65
C GLN A 47 -4.69 -8.24 17.39
N GLN A 48 -4.92 -8.81 18.56
CA GLN A 48 -3.92 -9.55 19.34
C GLN A 48 -4.54 -10.84 19.86
N ASP A 49 -3.85 -11.95 19.66
CA ASP A 49 -4.34 -13.30 20.02
C ASP A 49 -5.76 -13.58 19.47
N GLY A 50 -6.03 -13.20 18.21
CA GLY A 50 -7.32 -13.38 17.54
C GLY A 50 -8.44 -12.47 18.04
N LYS A 51 -8.13 -11.44 18.84
CA LYS A 51 -9.13 -10.49 19.38
C LYS A 51 -8.84 -9.08 18.94
N THR A 52 -9.83 -8.37 18.48
CA THR A 52 -9.74 -6.94 18.19
C THR A 52 -9.51 -6.20 19.51
N ILE A 53 -8.37 -5.53 19.62
CA ILE A 53 -7.98 -4.71 20.77
C ILE A 53 -8.07 -3.22 20.48
N TYR A 54 -8.08 -2.83 19.20
CA TYR A 54 -8.31 -1.47 18.74
C TYR A 54 -8.97 -1.48 17.37
N GLN A 55 -9.96 -0.61 17.21
CA GLN A 55 -10.62 -0.37 15.91
C GLN A 55 -11.08 1.08 15.85
N ARG A 56 -10.81 1.73 14.72
CA ARG A 56 -11.22 3.12 14.52
C ARG A 56 -11.47 3.39 13.03
N SER A 57 -12.50 4.21 12.76
CA SER A 57 -12.73 4.84 11.47
C SER A 57 -12.75 6.35 11.65
N MET A 58 -12.25 7.11 10.69
CA MET A 58 -12.15 8.56 10.77
C MET A 58 -12.20 9.21 9.40
N GLY A 59 -12.63 10.47 9.38
CA GLY A 59 -12.84 11.22 8.14
C GLY A 59 -14.05 10.72 7.34
N TRP A 60 -13.98 10.87 6.03
CA TRP A 60 -15.09 10.67 5.10
C TRP A 60 -14.83 9.49 4.18
N ALA A 61 -15.82 8.65 3.98
CA ALA A 61 -15.86 7.69 2.87
C ALA A 61 -16.17 8.40 1.54
N ASP A 62 -17.07 9.39 1.58
CA ASP A 62 -17.39 10.27 0.45
C ASP A 62 -17.54 11.70 1.00
N LEU A 63 -16.53 12.52 0.73
CA LEU A 63 -16.44 13.88 1.25
C LEU A 63 -17.49 14.80 0.62
N GLU A 64 -17.71 14.66 -0.70
CA GLU A 64 -18.68 15.51 -1.43
C GLU A 64 -20.10 15.32 -0.91
N ASN A 65 -20.46 14.08 -0.55
CA ASN A 65 -21.76 13.73 -0.02
C ASN A 65 -21.80 13.68 1.52
N GLN A 66 -20.69 14.01 2.20
CA GLN A 66 -20.57 14.00 3.66
C GLN A 66 -20.92 12.65 4.28
N ILE A 67 -20.55 11.55 3.61
CA ILE A 67 -20.72 10.19 4.13
C ILE A 67 -19.50 9.85 4.98
N PRO A 68 -19.63 9.67 6.31
CA PRO A 68 -18.50 9.36 7.17
C PRO A 68 -17.94 7.96 6.89
N ALA A 69 -16.65 7.79 7.13
CA ALA A 69 -16.05 6.46 7.18
C ALA A 69 -16.54 5.70 8.43
N ILE A 70 -16.93 4.45 8.25
CA ILE A 70 -17.39 3.53 9.30
C ILE A 70 -16.62 2.21 9.22
N ALA A 71 -16.82 1.32 10.19
CA ALA A 71 -16.12 0.03 10.25
C ALA A 71 -16.33 -0.84 9.00
N GLU A 72 -17.49 -0.74 8.37
CA GLU A 72 -17.90 -1.49 7.19
C GLU A 72 -17.55 -0.78 5.87
N THR A 73 -16.97 0.41 5.92
CA THR A 73 -16.52 1.13 4.71
C THR A 73 -15.49 0.29 3.96
N GLN A 74 -15.74 0.07 2.67
CA GLN A 74 -14.90 -0.72 1.78
C GLN A 74 -13.92 0.20 1.04
N TYR A 75 -12.67 -0.17 1.04
CA TYR A 75 -11.59 0.55 0.38
C TYR A 75 -10.95 -0.32 -0.69
N ARG A 76 -10.53 0.24 -1.81
CA ARG A 76 -9.63 -0.47 -2.71
C ARG A 76 -8.31 -0.71 -2.00
N ILE A 77 -7.87 -1.98 -1.94
CA ILE A 77 -6.69 -2.37 -1.16
C ILE A 77 -5.41 -2.46 -1.99
N GLY A 78 -5.48 -2.08 -3.28
CA GLY A 78 -4.31 -2.08 -4.15
C GLY A 78 -3.50 -3.37 -4.03
N SER A 79 -2.19 -3.26 -3.90
CA SER A 79 -1.28 -4.41 -3.93
C SER A 79 -1.41 -5.41 -2.79
N VAL A 80 -2.18 -5.14 -1.72
CA VAL A 80 -2.56 -6.17 -0.74
C VAL A 80 -3.32 -7.32 -1.43
N SER A 81 -3.99 -7.06 -2.56
CA SER A 81 -4.61 -8.06 -3.44
C SER A 81 -3.65 -9.16 -3.89
N LYS A 82 -2.34 -8.84 -4.00
CA LYS A 82 -1.32 -9.82 -4.40
C LYS A 82 -1.18 -10.97 -3.40
N THR A 83 -1.37 -10.71 -2.12
CA THR A 83 -1.36 -11.76 -1.10
C THR A 83 -2.50 -12.75 -1.32
N PHE A 84 -3.70 -12.25 -1.65
CA PHE A 84 -4.84 -13.11 -2.01
C PHE A 84 -4.57 -13.92 -3.29
N THR A 85 -4.04 -13.28 -4.33
CA THR A 85 -3.64 -13.96 -5.58
C THR A 85 -2.62 -15.05 -5.31
N ALA A 86 -1.60 -14.77 -4.49
CA ALA A 86 -0.56 -15.74 -4.15
C ALA A 86 -1.14 -16.95 -3.39
N VAL A 87 -2.04 -16.73 -2.43
CA VAL A 87 -2.77 -17.83 -1.75
C VAL A 87 -3.49 -18.70 -2.77
N LEU A 88 -4.17 -18.12 -3.76
CA LEU A 88 -4.85 -18.89 -4.81
C LEU A 88 -3.88 -19.70 -5.67
N VAL A 89 -2.73 -19.12 -6.05
CA VAL A 89 -1.69 -19.82 -6.81
C VAL A 89 -1.14 -20.99 -6.00
N MET A 90 -0.84 -20.78 -4.72
CA MET A 90 -0.34 -21.83 -3.84
C MET A 90 -1.38 -22.95 -3.62
N LYS A 91 -2.67 -22.60 -3.47
CA LYS A 91 -3.77 -23.60 -3.42
C LYS A 91 -3.86 -24.39 -4.73
N ALA A 92 -3.78 -23.71 -5.88
CA ALA A 92 -3.80 -24.38 -7.18
C ALA A 92 -2.62 -25.35 -7.35
N ALA A 93 -1.44 -24.97 -6.83
CA ALA A 93 -0.28 -25.86 -6.83
C ALA A 93 -0.46 -27.07 -5.91
N ALA A 94 -0.97 -26.87 -4.70
CA ALA A 94 -1.27 -27.95 -3.74
C ALA A 94 -2.34 -28.93 -4.30
N GLU A 95 -3.33 -28.41 -5.01
CA GLU A 95 -4.36 -29.22 -5.71
C GLU A 95 -3.85 -29.89 -7.01
N GLY A 96 -2.59 -29.66 -7.40
CA GLY A 96 -1.99 -30.22 -8.64
C GLY A 96 -2.58 -29.65 -9.94
N ARG A 97 -3.22 -28.48 -9.89
CA ARG A 97 -3.77 -27.80 -11.08
C ARG A 97 -2.69 -27.10 -11.90
N LEU A 98 -1.61 -26.69 -11.26
CA LEU A 98 -0.42 -26.08 -11.85
C LEU A 98 0.83 -26.51 -11.06
N SER A 99 2.01 -26.26 -11.62
CA SER A 99 3.27 -26.33 -10.90
C SER A 99 3.91 -24.95 -10.82
N LEU A 100 4.51 -24.58 -9.68
CA LEU A 100 5.27 -23.33 -9.57
C LEU A 100 6.43 -23.25 -10.57
N SER A 101 6.93 -24.39 -11.05
CA SER A 101 7.95 -24.50 -12.09
C SER A 101 7.38 -24.50 -13.53
N ASP A 102 6.07 -24.47 -13.71
CA ASP A 102 5.49 -24.33 -15.05
C ASP A 102 5.96 -23.04 -15.69
N SER A 103 6.38 -23.11 -16.95
CA SER A 103 6.64 -21.92 -17.75
C SER A 103 5.34 -21.24 -18.14
N ILE A 104 5.35 -19.90 -18.22
CA ILE A 104 4.16 -19.15 -18.60
C ILE A 104 3.74 -19.38 -20.05
N ALA A 105 4.66 -19.85 -20.93
CA ALA A 105 4.34 -20.23 -22.30
C ALA A 105 3.25 -21.30 -22.36
N LYS A 106 3.14 -22.18 -21.34
CA LYS A 106 2.08 -23.19 -21.22
C LYS A 106 0.67 -22.57 -21.21
N TYR A 107 0.53 -21.38 -20.63
CA TYR A 107 -0.75 -20.69 -20.42
C TYR A 107 -1.02 -19.60 -21.45
N PHE A 108 0.04 -19.11 -22.11
CA PHE A 108 -0.02 -18.02 -23.08
C PHE A 108 0.69 -18.39 -24.38
N PRO A 109 0.35 -19.51 -25.05
CA PRO A 109 1.10 -20.01 -26.20
C PRO A 109 1.10 -19.04 -27.39
N ASP A 110 0.05 -18.24 -27.55
CA ASP A 110 -0.15 -17.32 -28.68
C ASP A 110 0.24 -15.87 -28.38
N ALA A 111 0.54 -15.52 -27.11
CA ALA A 111 0.66 -14.13 -26.67
C ALA A 111 2.02 -13.48 -27.00
N LYS A 112 3.01 -14.24 -27.51
CA LYS A 112 4.37 -13.76 -27.86
C LYS A 112 5.07 -12.97 -26.72
N ILE A 113 4.79 -13.35 -25.47
CA ILE A 113 5.42 -12.71 -24.30
C ILE A 113 6.93 -13.02 -24.35
N PRO A 114 7.81 -12.00 -24.21
CA PRO A 114 9.24 -12.22 -24.21
C PRO A 114 9.67 -13.17 -23.08
N ASN A 115 10.59 -14.09 -23.36
CA ASN A 115 11.13 -15.09 -22.44
C ASN A 115 10.06 -16.02 -21.80
N ALA A 116 8.87 -16.15 -22.38
CA ALA A 116 7.76 -16.92 -21.80
C ALA A 116 8.15 -18.38 -21.47
N GLU A 117 8.99 -19.01 -22.28
CA GLU A 117 9.50 -20.37 -22.05
C GLU A 117 10.41 -20.50 -20.81
N GLN A 118 11.02 -19.39 -20.37
CA GLN A 118 11.96 -19.35 -19.26
C GLN A 118 11.34 -18.80 -17.98
N ILE A 119 10.31 -17.97 -18.11
CA ILE A 119 9.60 -17.37 -16.96
C ILE A 119 8.70 -18.42 -16.33
N THR A 120 8.89 -18.69 -15.03
CA THR A 120 8.06 -19.60 -14.27
C THR A 120 6.99 -18.87 -13.45
N ILE A 121 5.95 -19.60 -13.01
CA ILE A 121 4.95 -19.08 -12.07
C ILE A 121 5.61 -18.60 -10.78
N ASP A 122 6.60 -19.30 -10.26
CA ASP A 122 7.35 -18.92 -9.07
C ASP A 122 8.06 -17.56 -9.23
N GLN A 123 8.67 -17.34 -10.41
CA GLN A 123 9.32 -16.07 -10.71
C GLN A 123 8.33 -14.90 -10.86
N LEU A 124 7.10 -15.14 -11.32
CA LEU A 124 6.04 -14.13 -11.30
C LEU A 124 5.66 -13.77 -9.87
N LEU A 125 5.44 -14.77 -8.99
CA LEU A 125 5.10 -14.57 -7.58
C LEU A 125 6.15 -13.75 -6.83
N GLN A 126 7.43 -13.92 -7.16
CA GLN A 126 8.58 -13.30 -6.49
C GLN A 126 9.11 -12.04 -7.21
N HIS A 127 8.41 -11.53 -8.22
CA HIS A 127 8.85 -10.35 -9.01
C HIS A 127 10.23 -10.52 -9.69
N ARG A 128 10.53 -11.72 -10.18
CA ARG A 128 11.81 -12.07 -10.80
C ARG A 128 11.69 -12.45 -12.27
N SER A 129 10.54 -12.13 -12.89
CA SER A 129 10.27 -12.48 -14.30
C SER A 129 11.10 -11.68 -15.31
N GLY A 130 11.58 -10.51 -14.97
CA GLY A 130 12.21 -9.57 -15.89
C GLY A 130 11.25 -8.82 -16.81
N LEU A 131 9.95 -9.09 -16.76
CA LEU A 131 8.96 -8.37 -17.56
C LEU A 131 8.90 -6.88 -17.19
N VAL A 132 8.64 -6.04 -18.17
CA VAL A 132 8.36 -4.63 -17.94
C VAL A 132 7.01 -4.51 -17.23
N ASP A 133 6.95 -3.62 -16.24
CA ASP A 133 5.68 -3.30 -15.57
C ASP A 133 4.86 -2.36 -16.45
N ILE A 134 3.80 -2.91 -17.06
CA ILE A 134 2.91 -2.16 -17.95
C ILE A 134 2.07 -1.11 -17.22
N THR A 135 2.11 -1.09 -15.89
CA THR A 135 1.40 -0.11 -15.06
C THR A 135 2.25 1.12 -14.74
N ASN A 136 3.51 1.17 -15.14
CA ASN A 136 4.43 2.30 -14.91
C ASN A 136 4.69 3.13 -16.16
N ASP A 137 3.90 2.95 -17.25
CA ASP A 137 4.07 3.69 -18.49
C ASP A 137 3.56 5.14 -18.40
N LYS A 138 4.12 5.95 -19.26
CA LYS A 138 4.08 7.42 -19.43
C LYS A 138 2.80 8.15 -18.95
N PRO A 139 2.93 9.31 -18.25
CA PRO A 139 1.83 9.99 -17.55
C PRO A 139 0.59 10.32 -18.36
N TYR A 140 0.70 10.59 -19.67
CA TYR A 140 -0.43 11.02 -20.49
C TYR A 140 -1.28 9.86 -21.03
N GLU A 141 -0.64 8.74 -21.40
CA GLU A 141 -1.34 7.51 -21.79
C GLU A 141 -1.92 6.80 -20.56
N TYR A 142 -1.37 7.10 -19.37
CA TYR A 142 -1.75 6.55 -18.09
C TYR A 142 -3.25 6.71 -17.85
N TYR A 143 -3.78 7.93 -17.86
CA TYR A 143 -5.18 8.15 -17.49
C TYR A 143 -6.18 7.40 -18.38
N THR A 144 -6.03 7.47 -19.70
CA THR A 144 -6.95 6.80 -20.62
C THR A 144 -6.89 5.28 -20.50
N TYR A 145 -5.67 4.71 -20.37
CA TYR A 145 -5.48 3.27 -20.25
C TYR A 145 -6.03 2.74 -18.93
N PHE A 146 -5.74 3.43 -17.82
CA PHE A 146 -6.09 2.95 -16.48
C PHE A 146 -7.57 3.11 -16.15
N THR A 147 -8.22 4.13 -16.70
CA THR A 147 -9.63 4.42 -16.39
C THR A 147 -10.63 3.77 -17.36
N THR A 148 -10.16 2.98 -18.32
CA THR A 148 -11.03 2.29 -19.28
C THR A 148 -10.88 0.77 -19.17
N PRO A 149 -11.98 0.00 -19.30
CA PRO A 149 -11.93 -1.45 -19.30
C PRO A 149 -10.97 -1.99 -20.36
N GLN A 150 -10.12 -2.93 -19.95
CA GLN A 150 -9.17 -3.63 -20.83
C GLN A 150 -9.55 -5.11 -20.93
N THR A 151 -9.51 -5.65 -22.13
CA THR A 151 -9.66 -7.09 -22.33
C THR A 151 -8.34 -7.81 -22.00
N ARG A 152 -8.44 -9.10 -21.65
CA ARG A 152 -7.26 -9.96 -21.48
C ARG A 152 -6.31 -9.88 -22.68
N GLN A 153 -6.86 -9.87 -23.92
CA GLN A 153 -6.05 -9.80 -25.13
C GLN A 153 -5.27 -8.48 -25.22
N GLN A 154 -5.90 -7.33 -24.94
CA GLN A 154 -5.24 -6.03 -24.93
C GLN A 154 -4.11 -5.97 -23.90
N ILE A 155 -4.33 -6.53 -22.70
CA ILE A 155 -3.28 -6.64 -21.68
C ILE A 155 -2.10 -7.49 -22.19
N LEU A 156 -2.37 -8.67 -22.76
CA LEU A 156 -1.33 -9.56 -23.26
C LEU A 156 -0.55 -8.96 -24.44
N GLU A 157 -1.22 -8.27 -25.35
CA GLU A 157 -0.58 -7.52 -26.45
C GLU A 157 0.34 -6.43 -25.93
N ARG A 158 -0.11 -5.69 -24.87
CA ARG A 158 0.71 -4.66 -24.23
C ARG A 158 1.94 -5.28 -23.52
N VAL A 159 1.77 -6.39 -22.81
CA VAL A 159 2.89 -7.13 -22.20
C VAL A 159 3.90 -7.59 -23.25
N ALA A 160 3.43 -8.15 -24.38
CA ALA A 160 4.28 -8.58 -25.47
C ALA A 160 5.09 -7.42 -26.11
N ALA A 161 4.47 -6.25 -26.23
CA ALA A 161 5.09 -5.05 -26.80
C ALA A 161 6.06 -4.35 -25.85
N ALA A 162 5.85 -4.44 -24.53
CA ALA A 162 6.67 -3.74 -23.53
C ALA A 162 8.09 -4.31 -23.38
N GLY A 163 8.29 -5.60 -23.66
CA GLY A 163 9.60 -6.24 -23.58
C GLY A 163 10.00 -6.69 -22.17
N THR A 164 11.31 -6.73 -21.93
CA THR A 164 11.90 -7.15 -20.65
C THR A 164 12.99 -6.20 -20.20
N ASN A 165 13.17 -6.08 -18.88
CA ASN A 165 14.22 -5.27 -18.24
C ASN A 165 15.49 -6.08 -18.01
N PHE A 166 15.36 -7.40 -17.70
CA PHE A 166 16.45 -8.31 -17.37
C PHE A 166 16.07 -9.76 -17.69
N GLN A 167 17.03 -10.66 -17.63
CA GLN A 167 16.78 -12.09 -17.83
C GLN A 167 16.01 -12.68 -16.64
N PRO A 168 15.07 -13.61 -16.85
CA PRO A 168 14.35 -14.26 -15.78
C PRO A 168 15.27 -14.76 -14.67
N ASP A 169 14.90 -14.51 -13.42
CA ASP A 169 15.62 -14.86 -12.17
C ASP A 169 16.98 -14.16 -11.94
N SER A 170 17.45 -13.29 -12.83
CA SER A 170 18.74 -12.60 -12.64
C SER A 170 18.68 -11.45 -11.63
N GLU A 171 17.50 -10.80 -11.50
CA GLU A 171 17.29 -9.65 -10.62
C GLU A 171 15.90 -9.72 -9.97
N TYR A 172 15.74 -8.95 -8.90
CA TYR A 172 14.44 -8.60 -8.32
C TYR A 172 14.00 -7.22 -8.82
N ARG A 173 12.78 -7.12 -9.33
CA ARG A 173 12.12 -5.84 -9.61
C ARG A 173 10.61 -5.99 -9.51
N TYR A 174 10.01 -5.26 -8.58
CA TYR A 174 8.55 -5.27 -8.39
C TYR A 174 7.83 -5.02 -9.71
N CYS A 175 6.84 -5.87 -10.05
CA CYS A 175 6.21 -5.86 -11.35
C CYS A 175 4.74 -6.31 -11.24
N ASN A 176 3.80 -5.39 -11.48
CA ASN A 176 2.36 -5.68 -11.47
C ASN A 176 1.96 -6.59 -12.62
N THR A 177 2.63 -6.48 -13.78
CA THR A 177 2.40 -7.36 -14.94
C THR A 177 2.42 -8.83 -14.56
N GLY A 178 3.39 -9.25 -13.71
CA GLY A 178 3.48 -10.64 -13.25
C GLY A 178 2.20 -11.11 -12.55
N TYR A 179 1.64 -10.30 -11.69
CA TYR A 179 0.42 -10.64 -10.95
C TYR A 179 -0.86 -10.56 -11.80
N ASN A 180 -0.87 -9.72 -12.83
CA ASN A 180 -1.95 -9.74 -13.83
C ASN A 180 -1.94 -11.06 -14.60
N LEU A 181 -0.77 -11.55 -15.01
CA LEU A 181 -0.62 -12.86 -15.66
C LEU A 181 -1.04 -14.00 -14.72
N LEU A 182 -0.67 -13.94 -13.42
CA LEU A 182 -1.14 -14.91 -12.42
C LEU A 182 -2.66 -14.93 -12.31
N GLY A 183 -3.32 -13.76 -12.34
CA GLY A 183 -4.79 -13.68 -12.36
C GLY A 183 -5.39 -14.45 -13.54
N TYR A 184 -4.85 -14.29 -14.75
CA TYR A 184 -5.31 -15.03 -15.94
C TYR A 184 -4.99 -16.53 -15.89
N ILE A 185 -3.81 -16.90 -15.36
CA ILE A 185 -3.47 -18.34 -15.14
C ILE A 185 -4.48 -18.98 -14.20
N LEU A 186 -4.89 -18.28 -13.14
CA LEU A 186 -5.91 -18.76 -12.21
C LEU A 186 -7.26 -18.95 -12.90
N GLU A 187 -7.67 -18.05 -13.79
CA GLU A 187 -8.89 -18.21 -14.59
C GLU A 187 -8.83 -19.48 -15.45
N ASP A 188 -7.69 -19.72 -16.11
CA ASP A 188 -7.51 -20.89 -16.97
C ASP A 188 -7.55 -22.20 -16.17
N VAL A 189 -6.87 -22.28 -15.01
CA VAL A 189 -6.78 -23.54 -14.24
C VAL A 189 -8.06 -23.86 -13.45
N TRP A 190 -8.87 -22.87 -13.10
CA TRP A 190 -10.18 -23.08 -12.45
C TRP A 190 -11.36 -23.03 -13.42
N GLY A 191 -11.16 -22.52 -14.66
CA GLY A 191 -12.25 -22.37 -15.65
C GLY A 191 -13.33 -21.39 -15.19
N LYS A 192 -12.98 -20.37 -14.41
CA LYS A 192 -13.91 -19.39 -13.83
C LYS A 192 -13.27 -18.00 -13.86
N PRO A 193 -14.09 -16.91 -13.92
CA PRO A 193 -13.57 -15.56 -13.74
C PRO A 193 -12.84 -15.39 -12.40
N TYR A 194 -11.79 -14.59 -12.36
CA TYR A 194 -10.97 -14.32 -11.18
C TYR A 194 -11.82 -13.86 -9.97
N ALA A 195 -12.79 -12.96 -10.21
CA ALA A 195 -13.73 -12.52 -9.18
C ALA A 195 -14.47 -13.68 -8.50
N LYS A 196 -14.89 -14.71 -9.29
CA LYS A 196 -15.56 -15.87 -8.76
C LYS A 196 -14.62 -16.80 -8.00
N ILE A 197 -13.36 -16.92 -8.45
CA ILE A 197 -12.34 -17.74 -7.78
C ILE A 197 -12.03 -17.14 -6.39
N ILE A 198 -11.79 -15.83 -6.30
CA ILE A 198 -11.58 -15.13 -5.03
C ILE A 198 -12.74 -15.37 -4.08
N ASN A 199 -13.98 -15.20 -4.59
CA ASN A 199 -15.18 -15.41 -3.77
C ASN A 199 -15.29 -16.84 -3.24
N ASP A 200 -15.13 -17.83 -4.13
CA ASP A 200 -15.34 -19.25 -3.77
C ASP A 200 -14.23 -19.79 -2.86
N GLN A 201 -12.97 -19.37 -3.10
CA GLN A 201 -11.80 -19.96 -2.46
C GLN A 201 -11.33 -19.25 -1.19
N ILE A 202 -11.67 -17.96 -1.03
CA ILE A 202 -11.21 -17.15 0.11
C ILE A 202 -12.39 -16.46 0.81
N VAL A 203 -13.13 -15.62 0.10
CA VAL A 203 -14.15 -14.74 0.72
C VAL A 203 -15.23 -15.54 1.43
N SER A 204 -15.83 -16.51 0.75
CA SER A 204 -16.88 -17.39 1.35
C SER A 204 -16.31 -18.30 2.43
N LEU A 205 -15.09 -18.81 2.26
CA LEU A 205 -14.45 -19.70 3.24
C LEU A 205 -14.23 -18.99 4.58
N LEU A 206 -13.83 -17.72 4.54
CA LEU A 206 -13.50 -16.93 5.71
C LEU A 206 -14.63 -16.02 6.19
N ASP A 207 -15.82 -16.02 5.55
CA ASP A 207 -16.92 -15.09 5.81
C ASP A 207 -16.43 -13.61 5.78
N LEU A 208 -15.68 -13.23 4.73
CA LEU A 208 -15.21 -11.86 4.51
C LEU A 208 -16.31 -11.05 3.83
N ARG A 209 -17.23 -10.50 4.60
CA ARG A 209 -18.51 -9.93 4.12
C ARG A 209 -18.34 -8.66 3.29
N HIS A 210 -17.22 -7.99 3.45
CA HIS A 210 -16.91 -6.71 2.82
C HIS A 210 -15.69 -6.78 1.90
N THR A 211 -15.27 -8.00 1.52
CA THR A 211 -14.17 -8.22 0.57
C THR A 211 -14.71 -8.73 -0.75
N ARG A 212 -14.31 -8.11 -1.85
CA ARG A 212 -14.76 -8.46 -3.18
C ARG A 212 -13.78 -8.01 -4.27
N TYR A 213 -13.93 -8.57 -5.46
CA TYR A 213 -13.35 -7.98 -6.66
C TYR A 213 -13.97 -6.58 -6.88
N SER A 214 -13.12 -5.57 -7.06
CA SER A 214 -13.55 -4.17 -7.14
C SER A 214 -14.16 -3.88 -8.52
N GLU A 215 -15.45 -3.61 -8.53
CA GLU A 215 -16.11 -2.94 -9.66
C GLU A 215 -15.96 -1.43 -9.54
N ALA A 216 -16.72 -0.65 -10.30
CA ALA A 216 -16.80 0.80 -10.11
C ALA A 216 -17.17 1.14 -8.65
N ILE A 217 -16.58 2.19 -8.11
CA ILE A 217 -16.86 2.69 -6.76
C ILE A 217 -18.32 3.15 -6.67
N ASP A 218 -19.03 2.64 -5.68
CA ASP A 218 -20.41 3.00 -5.37
C ASP A 218 -20.55 3.34 -3.88
N PRO A 219 -20.54 4.62 -3.49
CA PRO A 219 -20.69 5.01 -2.10
C PRO A 219 -22.00 4.56 -1.44
N GLN A 220 -23.07 4.33 -2.24
CA GLN A 220 -24.33 3.80 -1.71
C GLN A 220 -24.20 2.33 -1.27
N ARG A 221 -23.23 1.61 -1.82
CA ARG A 221 -22.88 0.25 -1.43
C ARG A 221 -21.89 0.19 -0.26
N GLY A 222 -21.43 1.35 0.23
CA GLY A 222 -20.45 1.47 1.30
C GLY A 222 -18.99 1.58 0.81
N ASP A 223 -18.77 1.82 -0.48
CA ASP A 223 -17.42 2.05 -1.02
C ASP A 223 -16.94 3.46 -0.68
N ALA A 224 -15.69 3.60 -0.30
CA ALA A 224 -15.04 4.89 -0.21
C ALA A 224 -14.63 5.40 -1.59
N ARG A 225 -14.70 6.72 -1.82
CA ARG A 225 -13.99 7.40 -2.91
C ARG A 225 -12.57 7.71 -2.50
N SER A 226 -11.64 7.77 -3.43
CA SER A 226 -10.26 8.12 -3.13
C SER A 226 -9.94 9.60 -3.38
N TYR A 227 -9.05 10.12 -2.57
CA TYR A 227 -8.70 11.54 -2.54
C TYR A 227 -7.19 11.75 -2.49
N THR A 228 -6.74 12.85 -3.07
CA THR A 228 -5.41 13.42 -2.87
C THR A 228 -5.56 14.81 -2.31
N LEU A 229 -4.78 15.16 -1.28
CA LEU A 229 -4.75 16.51 -0.74
C LEU A 229 -3.79 17.38 -1.56
N LEU A 230 -4.37 18.36 -2.24
CA LEU A 230 -3.63 19.50 -2.82
C LEU A 230 -3.87 20.72 -1.92
N ASP A 231 -4.64 21.71 -2.36
CA ASP A 231 -5.16 22.78 -1.49
C ASP A 231 -6.35 22.32 -0.66
N CYS A 232 -7.10 21.41 -1.21
CA CYS A 232 -8.21 20.69 -0.60
C CYS A 232 -8.19 19.25 -1.10
N TRP A 233 -8.95 18.40 -0.47
CA TRP A 233 -9.14 17.03 -0.91
C TRP A 233 -9.82 17.01 -2.29
N GLN A 234 -9.17 16.35 -3.24
CA GLN A 234 -9.67 16.19 -4.61
C GLN A 234 -9.86 14.71 -4.92
N VAL A 235 -11.04 14.38 -5.48
CA VAL A 235 -11.36 13.01 -5.93
C VAL A 235 -10.35 12.58 -7.00
N GLN A 236 -9.84 11.37 -6.88
CA GLN A 236 -8.97 10.78 -7.88
C GLN A 236 -9.77 9.98 -8.92
N PRO A 237 -9.31 9.94 -10.18
CA PRO A 237 -9.85 9.02 -11.17
C PRO A 237 -9.70 7.57 -10.72
N GLU A 238 -10.66 6.72 -11.10
CA GLU A 238 -10.66 5.31 -10.72
C GLU A 238 -9.93 4.46 -11.76
N THR A 239 -8.96 3.67 -11.32
CA THR A 239 -8.37 2.60 -12.12
C THR A 239 -9.43 1.52 -12.37
N ASP A 240 -9.65 1.12 -13.63
CA ASP A 240 -10.53 0.00 -13.95
C ASP A 240 -9.95 -1.31 -13.43
N ALA A 241 -10.79 -2.14 -12.80
CA ALA A 241 -10.36 -3.37 -12.17
C ALA A 241 -9.70 -4.36 -13.14
N SER A 242 -10.07 -4.33 -14.42
CA SER A 242 -9.49 -5.18 -15.47
C SER A 242 -8.00 -4.93 -15.69
N VAL A 243 -7.53 -3.71 -15.42
CA VAL A 243 -6.11 -3.32 -15.56
C VAL A 243 -5.25 -3.92 -14.45
N ALA A 244 -5.82 -4.19 -13.29
CA ALA A 244 -5.11 -4.63 -12.10
C ALA A 244 -5.45 -6.07 -11.65
N ILE A 245 -6.25 -6.82 -12.39
CA ILE A 245 -6.92 -8.10 -12.07
C ILE A 245 -6.36 -8.87 -10.86
N GLY A 246 -5.19 -9.47 -10.94
CA GLY A 246 -4.53 -10.20 -9.84
C GLY A 246 -3.57 -9.34 -9.02
N ALA A 247 -3.27 -8.11 -9.49
CA ALA A 247 -2.26 -7.23 -8.90
C ALA A 247 -2.80 -6.22 -7.88
N GLY A 248 -4.10 -5.83 -8.00
CA GLY A 248 -4.61 -4.72 -7.20
C GLY A 248 -6.14 -4.54 -7.19
N ALA A 249 -6.90 -5.45 -7.78
CA ALA A 249 -8.32 -5.24 -8.07
C ALA A 249 -9.28 -5.68 -6.94
N LEU A 250 -8.87 -5.75 -5.70
CA LEU A 250 -9.77 -6.06 -4.59
C LEU A 250 -10.15 -4.82 -3.79
N ALA A 251 -11.37 -4.85 -3.25
CA ALA A 251 -11.83 -3.95 -2.21
C ALA A 251 -12.10 -4.75 -0.92
N SER A 252 -11.81 -4.15 0.24
CA SER A 252 -11.96 -4.80 1.54
C SER A 252 -12.10 -3.77 2.67
N THR A 253 -12.29 -4.26 3.89
CA THR A 253 -12.22 -3.50 5.14
C THR A 253 -10.98 -3.93 5.95
N PRO A 254 -10.47 -3.11 6.88
CA PRO A 254 -9.40 -3.55 7.78
C PRO A 254 -9.76 -4.78 8.61
N ALA A 255 -11.03 -4.94 8.98
CA ALA A 255 -11.49 -6.10 9.75
C ALA A 255 -11.41 -7.41 8.93
N ASP A 256 -11.87 -7.38 7.67
CA ASP A 256 -11.75 -8.52 6.77
C ASP A 256 -10.28 -8.84 6.44
N LEU A 257 -9.45 -7.79 6.23
CA LEU A 257 -8.02 -7.97 6.01
C LEU A 257 -7.33 -8.62 7.22
N ALA A 258 -7.65 -8.19 8.43
CA ALA A 258 -7.10 -8.78 9.65
C ALA A 258 -7.52 -10.25 9.77
N ARG A 259 -8.79 -10.57 9.52
CA ARG A 259 -9.30 -11.95 9.50
C ARG A 259 -8.61 -12.82 8.45
N PHE A 260 -8.35 -12.28 7.26
CA PHE A 260 -7.59 -12.96 6.22
C PHE A 260 -6.13 -13.22 6.67
N GLY A 261 -5.48 -12.23 7.28
CA GLY A 261 -4.12 -12.37 7.79
C GLY A 261 -4.00 -13.46 8.86
N GLU A 262 -4.92 -13.49 9.82
CA GLU A 262 -4.98 -14.54 10.85
C GLU A 262 -5.23 -15.94 10.25
N ALA A 263 -6.16 -16.03 9.28
CA ALA A 263 -6.44 -17.29 8.61
C ALA A 263 -5.22 -17.80 7.82
N LEU A 264 -4.43 -16.90 7.23
CA LEU A 264 -3.22 -17.25 6.50
C LEU A 264 -2.15 -17.82 7.44
N VAL A 265 -1.88 -17.16 8.58
CA VAL A 265 -0.92 -17.64 9.58
C VAL A 265 -1.42 -18.89 10.30
N GLY A 266 -2.72 -18.99 10.53
CA GLY A 266 -3.38 -20.14 11.16
C GLY A 266 -3.52 -21.38 10.27
N ASP A 267 -2.89 -21.40 9.09
CA ASP A 267 -2.91 -22.51 8.10
C ASP A 267 -4.32 -22.95 7.69
N VAL A 268 -5.29 -22.03 7.67
CA VAL A 268 -6.67 -22.33 7.25
C VAL A 268 -6.73 -22.78 5.78
N PHE A 269 -5.76 -22.35 4.97
CA PHE A 269 -5.65 -22.73 3.56
C PHE A 269 -4.95 -24.07 3.34
N GLY A 270 -4.34 -24.66 4.40
CA GLY A 270 -3.65 -25.94 4.40
C GLY A 270 -2.27 -25.92 3.76
N ASP A 271 -1.63 -27.11 3.75
CA ASP A 271 -0.36 -27.36 3.06
C ASP A 271 0.82 -26.44 3.45
N ASN A 272 0.76 -25.81 4.64
CA ASN A 272 1.73 -24.83 5.10
C ASN A 272 1.96 -23.69 4.07
N ILE A 273 0.89 -23.23 3.44
CA ILE A 273 0.95 -22.19 2.40
C ILE A 273 1.67 -20.95 2.90
N PHE A 274 1.40 -20.49 4.13
CA PHE A 274 2.08 -19.33 4.70
C PHE A 274 3.59 -19.52 4.78
N GLU A 275 4.05 -20.69 5.25
CA GLU A 275 5.49 -21.00 5.35
C GLU A 275 6.18 -21.02 3.99
N GLN A 276 5.47 -21.44 2.95
CA GLN A 276 5.97 -21.40 1.58
C GLN A 276 5.97 -19.99 1.00
N MET A 277 4.95 -19.18 1.32
CA MET A 277 4.83 -17.79 0.85
C MET A 277 5.88 -16.88 1.47
N LYS A 278 6.23 -17.06 2.75
CA LYS A 278 7.22 -16.23 3.45
C LYS A 278 8.67 -16.55 3.14
N GLN A 279 8.96 -17.51 2.25
CA GLN A 279 10.31 -17.77 1.77
C GLN A 279 10.80 -16.59 0.92
N VAL A 280 11.38 -15.60 1.60
CA VAL A 280 11.87 -14.37 0.99
C VAL A 280 13.15 -14.63 0.21
N LYS A 281 13.18 -14.20 -1.06
CA LYS A 281 14.38 -14.09 -1.89
C LYS A 281 14.59 -12.61 -2.19
N ASP A 282 15.74 -12.08 -1.85
CA ASP A 282 16.07 -10.65 -1.83
C ASP A 282 15.18 -9.88 -0.83
N ALA A 283 14.09 -9.25 -1.25
CA ALA A 283 13.21 -8.44 -0.41
C ALA A 283 11.75 -8.94 -0.40
N TYR A 284 11.42 -10.01 -1.15
CA TYR A 284 10.04 -10.39 -1.40
C TYR A 284 9.85 -11.91 -1.40
N GLY A 285 8.81 -12.37 -0.72
CA GLY A 285 8.37 -13.76 -0.78
C GLY A 285 7.39 -14.01 -1.93
N ARG A 286 6.47 -14.96 -1.77
CA ARG A 286 5.38 -15.20 -2.73
C ARG A 286 4.15 -14.42 -2.28
N GLY A 287 4.02 -13.17 -2.75
CA GLY A 287 2.92 -12.29 -2.38
C GLY A 287 3.01 -11.69 -0.97
N LEU A 288 4.19 -11.74 -0.36
CA LEU A 288 4.46 -11.21 0.97
C LEU A 288 5.74 -10.38 0.98
N VAL A 289 5.67 -9.25 1.69
CA VAL A 289 6.81 -8.41 2.08
C VAL A 289 7.16 -8.73 3.53
N GLN A 290 8.45 -8.75 3.84
CA GLN A 290 8.93 -8.83 5.21
C GLN A 290 8.99 -7.43 5.82
N PHE A 291 8.41 -7.27 7.01
CA PHE A 291 8.47 -6.05 7.82
C PHE A 291 9.30 -6.33 9.07
N THR A 292 10.12 -5.37 9.47
CA THR A 292 10.95 -5.48 10.68
C THR A 292 10.56 -4.41 11.70
N TYR A 293 10.47 -4.84 12.96
CA TYR A 293 10.29 -3.94 14.10
C TYR A 293 11.17 -4.42 15.26
N GLY A 294 12.31 -3.75 15.48
CA GLY A 294 13.35 -4.29 16.36
C GLY A 294 13.81 -5.66 15.88
N ASP A 295 13.75 -6.65 16.77
CA ASP A 295 14.09 -8.05 16.47
C ASP A 295 12.88 -8.86 15.93
N GLN A 296 11.70 -8.27 15.86
CA GLN A 296 10.49 -8.95 15.37
C GLN A 296 10.40 -8.86 13.85
N ILE A 297 9.94 -9.95 13.25
CA ILE A 297 9.68 -10.03 11.81
C ILE A 297 8.19 -10.26 11.60
N GLY A 298 7.57 -9.37 10.86
CA GLY A 298 6.20 -9.51 10.39
C GLY A 298 6.16 -9.76 8.89
N TYR A 299 5.05 -10.31 8.42
CA TYR A 299 4.80 -10.57 7.01
C TYR A 299 3.45 -10.01 6.58
N GLY A 300 3.38 -9.50 5.37
CA GLY A 300 2.15 -8.92 4.85
C GLY A 300 2.39 -8.19 3.55
N HIS A 301 1.58 -7.18 3.27
CA HIS A 301 1.74 -6.35 2.08
C HIS A 301 1.20 -4.94 2.31
N ALA A 302 1.79 -3.97 1.61
CA ALA A 302 1.24 -2.63 1.47
C ALA A 302 0.51 -2.50 0.13
N GLY A 303 -0.44 -1.60 0.04
CA GLY A 303 -1.19 -1.35 -1.19
C GLY A 303 -1.36 0.14 -1.46
N LEU A 304 -1.17 0.51 -2.72
CA LEU A 304 -1.46 1.83 -3.26
C LEU A 304 -2.23 1.64 -4.57
N ILE A 305 -3.32 2.35 -4.74
CA ILE A 305 -4.07 2.44 -5.99
C ILE A 305 -4.89 3.72 -5.96
N ASP A 306 -4.87 4.50 -7.03
CA ASP A 306 -5.50 5.82 -7.08
C ASP A 306 -5.04 6.68 -5.89
N GLY A 307 -5.95 7.18 -5.04
CA GLY A 307 -5.63 7.84 -3.77
C GLY A 307 -5.73 6.93 -2.54
N PHE A 308 -5.98 5.63 -2.73
CA PHE A 308 -6.05 4.66 -1.62
C PHE A 308 -4.66 4.21 -1.16
N SER A 309 -4.51 4.05 0.15
CA SER A 309 -3.38 3.39 0.80
C SER A 309 -3.90 2.31 1.75
N SER A 310 -3.25 1.17 1.77
CA SER A 310 -3.61 0.07 2.66
C SER A 310 -2.39 -0.69 3.15
N LYS A 311 -2.52 -1.37 4.26
CA LYS A 311 -1.50 -2.29 4.75
C LYS A 311 -2.13 -3.41 5.58
N LEU A 312 -1.65 -4.62 5.38
CA LEU A 312 -1.89 -5.77 6.23
C LEU A 312 -0.52 -6.30 6.66
N VAL A 313 -0.28 -6.43 7.95
CA VAL A 313 0.93 -7.04 8.49
C VAL A 313 0.56 -7.93 9.67
N VAL A 314 1.15 -9.11 9.72
CA VAL A 314 1.04 -10.05 10.83
C VAL A 314 2.41 -10.24 11.47
N PHE A 315 2.52 -9.96 12.76
CA PHE A 315 3.66 -10.27 13.62
C PHE A 315 3.19 -11.30 14.64
N ASP A 316 3.87 -12.42 14.80
CA ASP A 316 3.52 -13.48 15.75
C ASP A 316 2.01 -13.54 16.10
N ASN A 317 1.63 -12.90 17.22
CA ASN A 317 0.26 -12.84 17.72
C ASN A 317 -0.47 -11.51 17.48
N VAL A 318 0.11 -10.60 16.68
CA VAL A 318 -0.47 -9.27 16.38
C VAL A 318 -0.73 -9.13 14.90
N THR A 319 -1.98 -8.84 14.54
CA THR A 319 -2.38 -8.50 13.18
C THR A 319 -2.81 -7.04 13.13
N ILE A 320 -2.21 -6.27 12.22
CA ILE A 320 -2.53 -4.86 12.01
C ILE A 320 -2.95 -4.69 10.56
N ALA A 321 -4.14 -4.11 10.36
CA ALA A 321 -4.63 -3.74 9.04
C ALA A 321 -5.19 -2.33 9.06
N TYR A 322 -4.83 -1.52 8.07
CA TYR A 322 -5.48 -0.24 7.81
C TYR A 322 -5.79 -0.07 6.33
N CYS A 323 -6.81 0.73 6.07
CA CYS A 323 -7.15 1.22 4.74
C CYS A 323 -7.44 2.71 4.83
N SER A 324 -6.88 3.50 3.93
CA SER A 324 -7.13 4.93 3.81
C SER A 324 -7.59 5.24 2.39
N ASN A 325 -8.51 6.16 2.27
CA ASN A 325 -8.96 6.71 0.99
C ASN A 325 -8.47 8.14 0.72
N GLY A 326 -7.69 8.69 1.65
CA GLY A 326 -7.00 9.97 1.50
C GLY A 326 -6.12 10.26 2.70
N THR A 327 -4.85 10.59 2.44
CA THR A 327 -3.90 10.98 3.47
C THR A 327 -2.79 11.84 2.91
N ASP A 328 -2.33 12.81 3.68
CA ASP A 328 -1.08 13.54 3.49
C ASP A 328 -0.05 13.23 4.59
N TYR A 329 -0.29 12.16 5.34
CA TYR A 329 0.58 11.63 6.37
C TYR A 329 1.39 10.42 5.87
N ASP A 330 2.64 10.29 6.33
CA ASP A 330 3.43 9.08 6.06
C ASP A 330 2.85 7.86 6.79
N THR A 331 2.05 7.09 6.08
CA THR A 331 1.40 5.89 6.62
C THR A 331 2.36 4.77 7.01
N ASN A 332 3.65 4.86 6.66
CA ASN A 332 4.66 3.91 7.15
C ASN A 332 4.90 4.04 8.64
N LEU A 333 4.58 5.17 9.25
CA LEU A 333 4.71 5.43 10.68
C LEU A 333 3.58 4.78 11.51
N ILE A 334 2.46 4.39 10.89
CA ILE A 334 1.30 3.81 11.60
C ILE A 334 1.67 2.48 12.28
N ILE A 335 2.29 1.54 11.56
CA ILE A 335 2.63 0.21 12.11
C ILE A 335 3.62 0.32 13.28
N PRO A 336 4.74 1.08 13.16
CA PRO A 336 5.65 1.32 14.29
C PRO A 336 4.94 1.94 15.50
N ALA A 337 4.08 2.95 15.31
CA ALA A 337 3.35 3.59 16.40
C ALA A 337 2.41 2.61 17.14
N VAL A 338 1.70 1.75 16.40
CA VAL A 338 0.87 0.70 16.99
C VAL A 338 1.73 -0.28 17.80
N LEU A 339 2.85 -0.77 17.25
CA LEU A 339 3.74 -1.70 17.91
C LEU A 339 4.42 -1.07 19.14
N ASP A 340 4.82 0.21 19.08
CA ASP A 340 5.34 0.95 20.24
C ASP A 340 4.28 1.08 21.34
N ALA A 341 3.04 1.37 21.00
CA ALA A 341 1.94 1.42 21.97
C ALA A 341 1.72 0.06 22.66
N LEU A 342 1.71 -1.05 21.88
CA LEU A 342 1.56 -2.42 22.38
C LEU A 342 2.72 -2.83 23.28
N ASN A 343 3.94 -2.41 22.98
CA ASN A 343 5.14 -2.69 23.75
C ASN A 343 5.35 -1.71 24.93
N GLY A 344 4.36 -0.86 25.23
CA GLY A 344 4.43 0.07 26.36
C GLY A 344 5.35 1.28 26.14
N LYS A 345 5.96 1.41 24.96
CA LYS A 345 6.83 2.53 24.61
C LYS A 345 6.05 3.84 24.45
N THR A 346 6.77 4.96 24.43
CA THR A 346 6.22 6.25 24.03
C THR A 346 6.04 6.25 22.51
N ILE A 347 4.89 6.73 22.05
CA ILE A 347 4.64 6.96 20.62
C ILE A 347 4.84 8.46 20.33
N GLU A 348 5.44 8.73 19.18
CA GLU A 348 5.52 10.08 18.66
C GLU A 348 4.15 10.46 18.11
N ILE A 349 3.57 11.52 18.65
CA ILE A 349 2.27 12.04 18.18
C ILE A 349 2.54 12.95 16.98
N PRO A 350 1.85 12.75 15.84
CA PRO A 350 1.99 13.63 14.68
C PRO A 350 1.72 15.09 15.05
N ASP A 351 2.59 15.98 14.57
CA ASP A 351 2.48 17.42 14.79
C ASP A 351 2.48 18.13 13.43
N PHE A 352 1.30 18.61 13.03
CA PHE A 352 1.11 19.35 11.79
C PHE A 352 1.15 20.88 12.01
N ASP A 353 1.08 21.33 13.26
CA ASP A 353 1.17 22.76 13.61
C ASP A 353 2.57 23.34 13.35
N ARG A 354 3.56 22.44 13.14
CA ARG A 354 4.93 22.82 12.77
C ARG A 354 5.03 23.48 11.39
N TYR A 355 4.02 23.30 10.53
CA TYR A 355 4.00 23.85 9.19
C TYR A 355 3.48 25.29 9.19
N VAL A 356 4.23 26.18 8.51
CA VAL A 356 3.87 27.58 8.40
C VAL A 356 3.13 27.86 7.10
N GLN A 357 2.18 28.78 7.15
CA GLN A 357 1.48 29.23 5.96
C GLN A 357 2.23 30.41 5.32
N LEU A 358 2.61 30.25 4.06
CA LEU A 358 3.24 31.30 3.26
C LEU A 358 2.21 31.90 2.29
N THR A 359 2.34 33.20 1.98
CA THR A 359 1.47 33.83 1.00
C THR A 359 1.83 33.36 -0.43
N PRO A 360 0.88 33.44 -1.40
CA PRO A 360 1.16 33.09 -2.79
C PRO A 360 2.35 33.87 -3.38
N GLU A 361 2.54 35.13 -2.99
CA GLU A 361 3.67 35.95 -3.42
C GLU A 361 4.99 35.45 -2.86
N GLN A 362 4.99 35.01 -1.58
CA GLN A 362 6.16 34.37 -0.97
C GLN A 362 6.51 33.08 -1.70
N LEU A 363 5.53 32.21 -1.92
CA LEU A 363 5.70 30.93 -2.64
C LEU A 363 6.19 31.15 -4.09
N ALA A 364 5.63 32.11 -4.82
CA ALA A 364 6.02 32.41 -6.19
C ALA A 364 7.51 32.76 -6.32
N SER A 365 8.13 33.30 -5.28
CA SER A 365 9.53 33.67 -5.30
C SER A 365 10.50 32.47 -5.30
N TYR A 366 10.04 31.28 -4.94
CA TYR A 366 10.80 30.01 -4.98
C TYR A 366 10.61 29.25 -6.29
N ALA A 367 9.55 29.57 -7.05
CA ALA A 367 9.25 28.89 -8.30
C ALA A 367 10.38 29.09 -9.33
N GLY A 368 10.72 28.03 -10.03
CA GLY A 368 11.78 28.03 -11.04
C GLY A 368 12.28 26.62 -11.35
N THR A 369 13.21 26.55 -12.27
CA THR A 369 13.93 25.33 -12.62
C THR A 369 15.29 25.31 -11.93
N TYR A 370 15.64 24.18 -11.35
CA TYR A 370 16.88 24.00 -10.59
C TYR A 370 17.61 22.76 -11.09
N LYS A 371 18.94 22.83 -11.26
CA LYS A 371 19.76 21.76 -11.82
C LYS A 371 20.88 21.35 -10.87
N CYS A 372 21.08 20.06 -10.73
CA CYS A 372 22.22 19.44 -10.06
C CYS A 372 23.07 18.68 -11.07
N ASP A 373 24.28 19.16 -11.31
CA ASP A 373 25.21 18.54 -12.27
C ASP A 373 25.73 17.19 -11.75
N ALA A 374 25.89 17.04 -10.43
CA ALA A 374 26.36 15.79 -9.81
C ALA A 374 25.40 14.62 -10.04
N LEU A 375 24.08 14.88 -10.10
CA LEU A 375 23.04 13.88 -10.37
C LEU A 375 22.61 13.87 -11.84
N SER A 376 23.10 14.81 -12.67
CA SER A 376 22.55 15.06 -14.02
C SER A 376 21.03 15.19 -14.00
N MET A 377 20.50 15.86 -12.95
CA MET A 377 19.06 15.96 -12.67
C MET A 377 18.63 17.41 -12.69
N GLU A 378 17.44 17.62 -13.23
CA GLU A 378 16.73 18.89 -13.22
C GLU A 378 15.38 18.71 -12.53
N VAL A 379 15.01 19.66 -11.67
CA VAL A 379 13.73 19.72 -10.99
C VAL A 379 13.04 21.04 -11.26
N THR A 380 11.75 21.02 -11.47
CA THR A 380 10.90 22.21 -11.55
C THR A 380 10.18 22.39 -10.23
N ILE A 381 10.31 23.55 -9.62
CA ILE A 381 9.57 23.99 -8.45
C ILE A 381 8.50 24.97 -8.90
N SER A 382 7.24 24.69 -8.60
CA SER A 382 6.09 25.51 -8.98
C SER A 382 5.20 25.77 -7.78
N VAL A 383 4.32 26.76 -7.89
CA VAL A 383 3.26 26.99 -6.89
C VAL A 383 2.06 26.14 -7.26
N ALA A 384 1.61 25.33 -6.32
CA ALA A 384 0.40 24.54 -6.41
C ALA A 384 -0.51 24.93 -5.24
N GLY A 385 -1.38 25.92 -5.49
CA GLY A 385 -2.26 26.52 -4.49
C GLY A 385 -1.51 27.18 -3.33
N SER A 386 -1.71 26.69 -2.11
CA SER A 386 -1.05 27.19 -0.89
C SER A 386 0.32 26.55 -0.60
N ARG A 387 0.84 25.69 -1.50
CA ARG A 387 2.09 24.94 -1.32
C ARG A 387 3.03 25.11 -2.52
N LEU A 388 4.30 24.76 -2.32
CA LEU A 388 5.19 24.46 -3.44
C LEU A 388 4.95 23.02 -3.93
N SER A 389 5.24 22.78 -5.20
CA SER A 389 5.27 21.45 -5.80
C SER A 389 6.61 21.25 -6.50
N VAL A 390 7.22 20.09 -6.31
CA VAL A 390 8.48 19.70 -6.97
C VAL A 390 8.21 18.60 -7.97
N GLN A 391 8.83 18.72 -9.14
CA GLN A 391 8.76 17.71 -10.20
C GLN A 391 10.16 17.50 -10.79
N ALA A 392 10.68 16.29 -10.71
CA ALA A 392 11.83 15.86 -11.51
C ALA A 392 11.38 15.48 -12.92
N ILE A 393 12.24 15.63 -13.92
CA ILE A 393 11.92 15.28 -15.30
C ILE A 393 11.49 13.81 -15.40
N GLY A 394 10.29 13.57 -15.97
CA GLY A 394 9.74 12.23 -16.17
C GLY A 394 9.14 11.59 -14.92
N GLN A 395 9.03 12.30 -13.80
CA GLN A 395 8.41 11.83 -12.57
C GLN A 395 7.12 12.62 -12.26
N GLN A 396 6.30 12.06 -11.38
CA GLN A 396 5.14 12.79 -10.86
C GLN A 396 5.59 13.90 -9.91
N SER A 397 4.86 15.00 -9.91
CA SER A 397 5.07 16.08 -8.95
C SER A 397 4.50 15.70 -7.58
N PHE A 398 5.09 16.24 -6.54
CA PHE A 398 4.59 16.11 -5.16
C PHE A 398 4.64 17.46 -4.44
N PRO A 399 3.69 17.72 -3.50
CA PRO A 399 3.66 18.97 -2.75
C PRO A 399 4.76 19.01 -1.68
N LEU A 400 5.11 20.21 -1.28
CA LEU A 400 6.02 20.50 -0.16
C LEU A 400 5.32 21.38 0.87
N ASP A 401 5.40 21.01 2.14
CA ASP A 401 4.95 21.81 3.27
C ASP A 401 6.06 22.72 3.76
N ALA A 402 5.75 23.99 4.02
CA ALA A 402 6.73 24.94 4.54
C ALA A 402 6.96 24.72 6.04
N VAL A 403 8.18 24.39 6.43
CA VAL A 403 8.61 24.28 7.83
C VAL A 403 9.05 25.66 8.36
N SER A 404 9.58 26.48 7.48
CA SER A 404 9.92 27.89 7.74
C SER A 404 9.84 28.69 6.44
N ALA A 405 10.23 29.96 6.48
CA ALA A 405 10.25 30.79 5.28
C ALA A 405 11.07 30.18 4.13
N ASP A 406 12.20 29.52 4.42
CA ASP A 406 13.13 29.02 3.41
C ASP A 406 13.30 27.49 3.45
N GLN A 407 12.56 26.79 4.31
CA GLN A 407 12.65 25.33 4.46
C GLN A 407 11.29 24.68 4.17
N PHE A 408 11.33 23.66 3.35
CA PHE A 408 10.15 22.91 2.91
C PHE A 408 10.43 21.41 2.97
N GLU A 409 9.41 20.61 3.21
CA GLU A 409 9.56 19.15 3.23
C GLU A 409 8.34 18.44 2.66
N ASN A 410 8.56 17.21 2.23
CA ASN A 410 7.50 16.22 2.09
C ASN A 410 7.89 15.00 2.91
N ALA A 411 7.23 14.79 4.03
CA ALA A 411 7.51 13.70 4.95
C ALA A 411 7.22 12.32 4.32
N ILE A 412 6.24 12.22 3.41
CA ILE A 412 5.85 10.98 2.74
C ILE A 412 6.97 10.49 1.81
N VAL A 413 7.55 11.41 1.03
CA VAL A 413 8.64 11.11 0.09
C VAL A 413 10.01 11.10 0.78
N GLY A 414 10.09 11.64 2.01
CA GLY A 414 11.34 11.79 2.75
C GLY A 414 12.29 12.83 2.16
N VAL A 415 11.71 13.87 1.55
CA VAL A 415 12.45 14.99 0.93
C VAL A 415 12.38 16.22 1.81
N ALA A 416 13.52 16.85 2.06
CA ALA A 416 13.58 18.19 2.63
C ALA A 416 14.37 19.12 1.69
N ILE A 417 13.90 20.35 1.56
CA ILE A 417 14.49 21.37 0.69
C ILE A 417 14.77 22.62 1.51
N THR A 418 15.98 23.18 1.37
CA THR A 418 16.36 24.44 2.00
C THR A 418 16.86 25.39 0.92
N PHE A 419 16.20 26.53 0.77
CA PHE A 419 16.62 27.59 -0.16
C PHE A 419 17.68 28.48 0.47
N ALA A 420 18.70 28.85 -0.32
CA ALA A 420 19.59 29.93 0.06
C ALA A 420 18.84 31.28 0.10
N PRO A 421 19.30 32.27 0.91
CA PRO A 421 18.61 33.56 1.05
C PRO A 421 18.41 34.33 -0.27
N ASP A 422 19.29 34.14 -1.24
CA ASP A 422 19.20 34.74 -2.59
C ASP A 422 18.30 33.96 -3.55
N ARG A 423 17.82 32.74 -3.12
CA ARG A 423 16.96 31.82 -3.89
C ARG A 423 17.56 31.34 -5.22
N LYS A 424 18.89 31.49 -5.37
CA LYS A 424 19.60 30.94 -6.54
C LYS A 424 20.08 29.52 -6.36
N THR A 425 20.13 29.07 -5.12
CA THR A 425 20.57 27.73 -4.76
C THR A 425 19.54 27.07 -3.84
N VAL A 426 19.33 25.79 -4.03
CA VAL A 426 18.51 24.94 -3.15
C VAL A 426 19.30 23.70 -2.77
N ILE A 427 19.29 23.36 -1.48
CA ILE A 427 19.82 22.10 -0.95
C ILE A 427 18.64 21.13 -0.83
N LEU A 428 18.71 20.05 -1.57
CA LEU A 428 17.75 18.94 -1.48
C LEU A 428 18.37 17.83 -0.64
N LYS A 429 17.69 17.43 0.42
CA LYS A 429 18.06 16.31 1.28
C LYS A 429 17.13 15.13 1.01
N LEU A 430 17.72 13.98 0.63
CA LEU A 430 17.02 12.76 0.33
C LEU A 430 17.81 11.57 0.89
N ALA A 431 17.15 10.70 1.66
CA ALA A 431 17.74 9.50 2.26
C ALA A 431 19.06 9.79 3.03
N GLY A 432 19.15 10.95 3.70
CA GLY A 432 20.32 11.38 4.49
C GLY A 432 21.48 11.95 3.67
N GLN A 433 21.35 12.03 2.35
CA GLN A 433 22.32 12.69 1.47
C GLN A 433 21.83 14.10 1.10
N GLU A 434 22.75 15.02 0.89
CA GLU A 434 22.47 16.41 0.50
C GLU A 434 23.00 16.67 -0.91
N PHE A 435 22.18 17.31 -1.73
CA PHE A 435 22.48 17.64 -3.11
C PHE A 435 22.18 19.12 -3.34
N GLU A 436 23.15 19.83 -3.92
CA GLU A 436 22.98 21.23 -4.26
C GLU A 436 22.48 21.38 -5.70
N PHE A 437 21.41 22.16 -5.86
CA PHE A 437 20.82 22.51 -7.15
C PHE A 437 20.93 24.01 -7.35
N ALA A 438 21.43 24.43 -8.50
CA ALA A 438 21.48 25.82 -8.91
C ALA A 438 20.28 26.19 -9.79
N ARG A 439 19.72 27.38 -9.61
CA ARG A 439 18.61 27.89 -10.43
C ARG A 439 19.07 28.11 -11.87
N VAL A 440 18.27 27.62 -12.81
CA VAL A 440 18.53 27.78 -14.24
C VAL A 440 17.83 29.03 -14.74
N GLY A 441 18.55 29.97 -15.38
CA GLY A 441 17.93 30.99 -16.23
C GLY A 441 17.66 32.36 -15.62
N ASP A 442 18.43 32.83 -14.62
CA ASP A 442 18.51 34.23 -14.19
C ASP A 442 19.92 34.81 -14.52
N ASP A 443 20.26 34.91 -15.80
CA ASP A 443 21.36 35.76 -16.31
C ASP A 443 20.81 37.07 -16.84
#